data_f578e5d4accb8bd5dbd6958bd1f87543
#
_entry.id   f578e5d4accb8bd5dbd6958bd1f87543
#
_cell.length_a   1.000
_cell.length_b   1.000
_cell.length_c   1.000
_cell.angle_alpha   90.00
_cell.angle_beta   90.00
_cell.angle_gamma   90.00
#
_symmetry.space_group_name_H-M   'P 1'
#
loop_
_entity.id
_entity.type
_entity.pdbx_description
1 polymer ?
#
loop_
_entity_poly.entity_id
_entity_poly.type
_entity_poly.pdbx_seq_one_letter_code
_entity_poly.pdbx_strand_id
1 'polypeptide(L)'
;MTRKRILLVDDSNTILMMEKFILSNGPWDLITASDGEEAVRKASTEHPDLILLDVIMPKMGGFEACRVIRTRASTNAIPIIMVTTRGEAANVEAGWANGCTDYVTKPINSVELLAKVRSVLDSVPVEVAQ
;
A
#
# COMPACT_ATOMS: atom_id res chain seq x y z
N MET A 1 -21.54 -0.28 9.63
CA MET A 1 -20.11 -0.16 9.80
C MET A 1 -19.44 -0.05 8.44
N THR A 2 -18.46 0.79 8.37
CA THR A 2 -17.75 1.03 7.12
C THR A 2 -16.66 -0.01 6.95
N ARG A 3 -16.60 -0.63 5.76
CA ARG A 3 -15.51 -1.56 5.46
C ARG A 3 -14.23 -0.76 5.23
N LYS A 4 -13.11 -1.34 5.61
CA LYS A 4 -11.81 -0.78 5.28
C LYS A 4 -11.59 -0.84 3.78
N ARG A 5 -10.86 0.12 3.25
CA ARG A 5 -10.61 0.22 1.82
C ARG A 5 -9.11 0.15 1.56
N ILE A 6 -8.70 -0.74 0.65
CA ILE A 6 -7.29 -0.93 0.32
C ILE A 6 -7.07 -0.54 -1.13
N LEU A 7 -6.10 0.35 -1.37
CA LEU A 7 -5.71 0.75 -2.71
C LEU A 7 -4.50 -0.09 -3.12
N LEU A 8 -4.65 -0.83 -4.22
CA LEU A 8 -3.60 -1.68 -4.77
C LEU A 8 -3.00 -0.98 -5.97
N VAL A 9 -1.69 -0.70 -5.94
CA VAL A 9 -1.04 0.07 -7.00
C VAL A 9 0.09 -0.76 -7.62
N ASP A 10 -0.07 -1.09 -8.89
CA ASP A 10 0.93 -1.82 -9.66
C ASP A 10 0.60 -1.64 -11.14
N ASP A 11 1.61 -1.51 -12.00
CA ASP A 11 1.38 -1.39 -13.42
C ASP A 11 1.16 -2.76 -14.08
N SER A 12 1.33 -3.85 -13.36
CA SER A 12 1.11 -5.21 -13.84
C SER A 12 -0.28 -5.69 -13.45
N ASN A 13 -1.14 -5.93 -14.44
CA ASN A 13 -2.46 -6.48 -14.15
C ASN A 13 -2.36 -7.85 -13.49
N THR A 14 -1.33 -8.63 -13.81
CA THR A 14 -1.13 -9.94 -13.21
C THR A 14 -0.90 -9.82 -11.71
N ILE A 15 -0.06 -8.87 -11.31
CA ILE A 15 0.22 -8.64 -9.89
C ILE A 15 -1.05 -8.13 -9.18
N LEU A 16 -1.77 -7.21 -9.82
CA LEU A 16 -3.03 -6.72 -9.23
C LEU A 16 -4.03 -7.84 -9.03
N MET A 17 -4.14 -8.74 -10.00
CA MET A 17 -5.04 -9.88 -9.86
C MET A 17 -4.61 -10.80 -8.74
N MET A 18 -3.30 -11.02 -8.60
CA MET A 18 -2.78 -11.85 -7.52
C MET A 18 -3.08 -11.23 -6.15
N GLU A 19 -2.84 -9.94 -6.02
CA GLU A 19 -3.12 -9.23 -4.77
C GLU A 19 -4.61 -9.27 -4.43
N LYS A 20 -5.46 -9.04 -5.44
CA LYS A 20 -6.90 -9.12 -5.25
C LYS A 20 -7.32 -10.51 -4.78
N PHE A 21 -6.76 -11.55 -5.39
CA PHE A 21 -7.10 -12.91 -5.02
C PHE A 21 -6.71 -13.20 -3.57
N ILE A 22 -5.50 -12.82 -3.20
CA ILE A 22 -5.00 -13.03 -1.83
C ILE A 22 -5.89 -12.33 -0.81
N LEU A 23 -6.34 -11.12 -1.14
CA LEU A 23 -7.06 -10.27 -0.19
C LEU A 23 -8.59 -10.41 -0.29
N SER A 24 -9.09 -11.23 -1.21
CA SER A 24 -10.52 -11.28 -1.53
C SER A 24 -11.39 -11.77 -0.38
N ASN A 25 -10.83 -12.54 0.54
CA ASN A 25 -11.61 -13.11 1.65
C ASN A 25 -11.65 -12.21 2.89
N GLY A 26 -10.99 -11.06 2.83
CA GLY A 26 -10.98 -10.17 3.98
C GLY A 26 -12.17 -9.22 3.98
N PRO A 27 -12.42 -8.57 5.12
CA PRO A 27 -13.56 -7.67 5.27
C PRO A 27 -13.24 -6.25 4.79
N TRP A 28 -12.72 -6.11 3.61
CA TRP A 28 -12.33 -4.83 3.03
C TRP A 28 -12.71 -4.74 1.58
N ASP A 29 -12.79 -3.51 1.08
CA ASP A 29 -13.01 -3.22 -0.32
C ASP A 29 -11.68 -2.93 -0.99
N LEU A 30 -11.51 -3.41 -2.23
CA LEU A 30 -10.25 -3.27 -2.96
C LEU A 30 -10.46 -2.32 -4.15
N ILE A 31 -9.60 -1.32 -4.27
CA ILE A 31 -9.56 -0.44 -5.43
C ILE A 31 -8.14 -0.47 -6.00
N THR A 32 -7.99 -0.13 -7.26
CA THR A 32 -6.70 -0.27 -7.93
C THR A 32 -6.26 1.01 -8.61
N ALA A 33 -4.95 1.13 -8.80
CA ALA A 33 -4.33 2.17 -9.61
C ALA A 33 -3.17 1.52 -10.36
N SER A 34 -2.85 2.04 -11.54
CA SER A 34 -1.84 1.42 -12.40
C SER A 34 -0.52 2.20 -12.48
N ASP A 35 -0.44 3.35 -11.84
CA ASP A 35 0.81 4.11 -11.77
C ASP A 35 0.76 5.05 -10.56
N GLY A 36 1.90 5.72 -10.32
CA GLY A 36 2.02 6.57 -9.15
C GLY A 36 1.14 7.80 -9.18
N GLU A 37 0.90 8.37 -10.37
CA GLU A 37 0.04 9.53 -10.48
C GLU A 37 -1.39 9.18 -10.12
N GLU A 38 -1.86 8.05 -10.63
CA GLU A 38 -3.19 7.58 -10.31
C GLU A 38 -3.30 7.24 -8.82
N ALA A 39 -2.24 6.68 -8.25
CA ALA A 39 -2.21 6.37 -6.82
C ALA A 39 -2.38 7.62 -5.97
N VAL A 40 -1.65 8.69 -6.30
CA VAL A 40 -1.75 9.94 -5.56
C VAL A 40 -3.16 10.51 -5.68
N ARG A 41 -3.73 10.48 -6.89
CA ARG A 41 -5.07 11.01 -7.10
C ARG A 41 -6.11 10.21 -6.31
N LYS A 42 -6.04 8.88 -6.37
CA LYS A 42 -7.01 8.04 -5.68
C LYS A 42 -6.82 8.06 -4.16
N ALA A 43 -5.59 8.24 -3.68
CA ALA A 43 -5.39 8.44 -2.25
C ALA A 43 -6.19 9.63 -1.75
N SER A 44 -6.21 10.73 -2.54
CA SER A 44 -6.92 11.93 -2.15
C SER A 44 -8.44 11.82 -2.32
N THR A 45 -8.91 11.10 -3.34
CA THR A 45 -10.35 11.05 -3.64
C THR A 45 -11.05 9.90 -2.96
N GLU A 46 -10.38 8.76 -2.78
CA GLU A 46 -11.01 7.55 -2.25
C GLU A 46 -10.73 7.34 -0.76
N HIS A 47 -9.75 8.04 -0.21
CA HIS A 47 -9.38 7.96 1.21
C HIS A 47 -9.20 6.51 1.68
N PRO A 48 -8.28 5.74 1.04
CA PRO A 48 -8.09 4.36 1.46
C PRO A 48 -7.50 4.29 2.87
N ASP A 49 -7.72 3.16 3.52
CA ASP A 49 -7.19 2.90 4.85
C ASP A 49 -5.80 2.30 4.79
N LEU A 50 -5.39 1.85 3.60
CA LEU A 50 -4.08 1.25 3.37
C LEU A 50 -3.78 1.31 1.87
N ILE A 51 -2.51 1.54 1.53
CA ILE A 51 -2.05 1.50 0.14
C ILE A 51 -0.95 0.45 0.02
N LEU A 52 -1.11 -0.48 -0.93
CA LEU A 52 -0.03 -1.37 -1.35
C LEU A 52 0.56 -0.75 -2.60
N LEU A 53 1.83 -0.40 -2.57
CA LEU A 53 2.42 0.48 -3.58
C LEU A 53 3.69 -0.15 -4.17
N ASP A 54 3.62 -0.50 -5.44
CA ASP A 54 4.77 -1.01 -6.18
C ASP A 54 5.83 0.08 -6.33
N VAL A 55 7.09 -0.33 -6.40
CA VAL A 55 8.21 0.60 -6.49
C VAL A 55 8.41 1.11 -7.92
N ILE A 56 8.47 0.20 -8.89
CA ILE A 56 8.83 0.57 -10.26
C ILE A 56 7.59 0.62 -11.13
N MET A 57 7.21 1.83 -11.54
CA MET A 57 6.03 2.06 -12.35
C MET A 57 6.30 3.21 -13.31
N PRO A 58 5.57 3.26 -14.45
CA PRO A 58 5.70 4.38 -15.37
C PRO A 58 5.12 5.67 -14.78
N LYS A 59 5.49 6.78 -15.37
CA LYS A 59 5.04 8.13 -15.01
C LYS A 59 5.61 8.57 -13.68
N MET A 60 5.09 8.03 -12.59
CA MET A 60 5.58 8.33 -11.25
C MET A 60 5.82 7.01 -10.54
N GLY A 61 7.03 6.80 -10.05
CA GLY A 61 7.36 5.58 -9.32
C GLY A 61 6.81 5.58 -7.90
N GLY A 62 6.94 4.42 -7.24
CA GLY A 62 6.35 4.24 -5.91
C GLY A 62 6.98 5.13 -4.85
N PHE A 63 8.30 5.32 -4.88
CA PHE A 63 8.94 6.17 -3.87
C PHE A 63 8.47 7.61 -3.97
N GLU A 64 8.38 8.13 -5.21
CA GLU A 64 7.91 9.49 -5.41
C GLU A 64 6.45 9.62 -5.00
N ALA A 65 5.61 8.65 -5.37
CA ALA A 65 4.21 8.65 -4.98
C ALA A 65 4.06 8.65 -3.46
N CYS A 66 4.84 7.82 -2.79
CA CYS A 66 4.83 7.75 -1.33
C CYS A 66 5.16 9.11 -0.72
N ARG A 67 6.22 9.75 -1.23
CA ARG A 67 6.63 11.05 -0.73
C ARG A 67 5.53 12.09 -0.93
N VAL A 68 4.90 12.10 -2.11
CA VAL A 68 3.83 13.07 -2.39
C VAL A 68 2.65 12.83 -1.45
N ILE A 69 2.26 11.56 -1.25
CA ILE A 69 1.17 11.23 -0.34
C ILE A 69 1.47 11.72 1.07
N ARG A 70 2.72 11.59 1.51
CA ARG A 70 3.13 12.03 2.85
C ARG A 70 3.14 13.53 3.02
N THR A 71 3.22 14.30 1.93
CA THR A 71 3.28 15.76 2.04
C THR A 71 1.92 16.42 2.05
N ARG A 72 0.84 15.69 1.74
CA ARG A 72 -0.50 16.27 1.69
C ARG A 72 -1.24 16.03 2.99
N ALA A 73 -1.87 17.08 3.52
CA ALA A 73 -2.56 16.99 4.80
C ALA A 73 -3.66 15.91 4.78
N SER A 74 -4.35 15.74 3.65
CA SER A 74 -5.46 14.80 3.57
C SER A 74 -5.00 13.33 3.48
N THR A 75 -3.73 13.07 3.17
CA THR A 75 -3.27 11.71 2.92
C THR A 75 -2.04 11.32 3.73
N ASN A 76 -1.46 12.25 4.49
CA ASN A 76 -0.15 12.03 5.10
C ASN A 76 -0.12 10.93 6.16
N ALA A 77 -1.27 10.51 6.66
CA ALA A 77 -1.33 9.48 7.69
C ALA A 77 -1.76 8.11 7.15
N ILE A 78 -2.04 7.99 5.85
CA ILE A 78 -2.46 6.72 5.29
C ILE A 78 -1.30 5.73 5.33
N PRO A 79 -1.47 4.55 5.93
CA PRO A 79 -0.40 3.55 5.93
C PRO A 79 -0.06 3.11 4.51
N ILE A 80 1.22 2.93 4.24
CA ILE A 80 1.70 2.51 2.92
C ILE A 80 2.64 1.32 3.10
N ILE A 81 2.30 0.20 2.45
CA ILE A 81 3.19 -0.96 2.39
C ILE A 81 3.80 -0.97 0.98
N MET A 82 5.13 -0.83 0.92
CA MET A 82 5.82 -0.90 -0.36
C MET A 82 5.94 -2.36 -0.80
N VAL A 83 5.81 -2.60 -2.11
CA VAL A 83 5.99 -3.92 -2.69
C VAL A 83 7.24 -3.85 -3.57
N THR A 84 8.29 -4.55 -3.18
CA THR A 84 9.61 -4.38 -3.78
C THR A 84 10.20 -5.74 -4.17
N THR A 85 11.14 -5.71 -5.13
CA THR A 85 11.80 -6.92 -5.57
C THR A 85 12.73 -7.43 -4.47
N ARG A 86 12.72 -8.75 -4.28
CA ARG A 86 13.57 -9.38 -3.29
C ARG A 86 15.04 -9.07 -3.55
N GLY A 87 15.80 -8.84 -2.48
CA GLY A 87 17.22 -8.58 -2.58
C GLY A 87 17.58 -7.14 -2.84
N GLU A 88 16.61 -6.27 -2.92
CA GLU A 88 16.82 -4.86 -3.21
C GLU A 88 16.89 -4.07 -1.90
N ALA A 89 17.97 -4.28 -1.13
CA ALA A 89 18.11 -3.61 0.16
C ALA A 89 18.02 -2.09 0.03
N ALA A 90 18.57 -1.53 -1.04
CA ALA A 90 18.50 -0.09 -1.26
C ALA A 90 17.06 0.38 -1.43
N ASN A 91 16.19 -0.44 -2.02
CA ASN A 91 14.78 -0.10 -2.17
C ASN A 91 14.07 -0.11 -0.83
N VAL A 92 14.43 -1.02 0.06
CA VAL A 92 13.84 -1.06 1.39
C VAL A 92 14.19 0.21 2.16
N GLU A 93 15.47 0.60 2.13
CA GLU A 93 15.89 1.83 2.79
C GLU A 93 15.24 3.06 2.20
N ALA A 94 15.13 3.11 0.86
CA ALA A 94 14.49 4.23 0.19
C ALA A 94 13.01 4.31 0.56
N GLY A 95 12.35 3.16 0.73
CA GLY A 95 10.96 3.13 1.16
C GLY A 95 10.80 3.78 2.52
N TRP A 96 11.62 3.36 3.49
CA TRP A 96 11.57 3.94 4.83
C TRP A 96 11.87 5.45 4.79
N ALA A 97 12.88 5.84 4.00
CA ALA A 97 13.26 7.25 3.90
C ALA A 97 12.15 8.10 3.29
N ASN A 98 11.30 7.52 2.44
CA ASN A 98 10.17 8.22 1.83
C ASN A 98 8.88 8.06 2.61
N GLY A 99 8.92 7.40 3.76
CA GLY A 99 7.79 7.39 4.68
C GLY A 99 6.86 6.18 4.57
N CYS A 100 7.33 5.05 4.02
CA CYS A 100 6.47 3.87 4.01
C CYS A 100 6.29 3.33 5.44
N THR A 101 5.21 2.58 5.63
CA THR A 101 4.88 2.00 6.92
C THR A 101 5.53 0.63 7.08
N ASP A 102 5.60 -0.14 5.99
CA ASP A 102 6.18 -1.47 5.98
C ASP A 102 6.47 -1.83 4.54
N TYR A 103 6.97 -3.03 4.30
CA TYR A 103 7.22 -3.50 2.94
C TYR A 103 7.01 -5.00 2.84
N VAL A 104 6.74 -5.48 1.62
CA VAL A 104 6.75 -6.90 1.29
C VAL A 104 7.59 -7.07 0.04
N THR A 105 8.14 -8.26 -0.14
CA THR A 105 9.02 -8.53 -1.28
C THR A 105 8.30 -9.37 -2.34
N LYS A 106 8.71 -9.17 -3.60
CA LYS A 106 8.28 -10.02 -4.71
C LYS A 106 9.27 -11.18 -4.85
N PRO A 107 8.82 -12.37 -5.20
CA PRO A 107 7.42 -12.74 -5.47
C PRO A 107 6.59 -12.70 -4.19
N ILE A 108 5.34 -12.29 -4.35
CA ILE A 108 4.46 -12.06 -3.21
C ILE A 108 4.11 -13.40 -2.53
N ASN A 109 4.31 -13.44 -1.22
CA ASN A 109 3.92 -14.56 -0.39
C ASN A 109 2.58 -14.22 0.26
N SER A 110 1.57 -15.05 0.04
CA SER A 110 0.22 -14.73 0.51
C SER A 110 0.13 -14.65 2.03
N VAL A 111 0.85 -15.50 2.73
CA VAL A 111 0.81 -15.48 4.20
C VAL A 111 1.43 -14.21 4.72
N GLU A 112 2.58 -13.82 4.17
CA GLU A 112 3.25 -12.60 4.58
C GLU A 112 2.40 -11.36 4.28
N LEU A 113 1.83 -11.30 3.08
CA LEU A 113 1.03 -10.15 2.69
C LEU A 113 -0.18 -10.00 3.59
N LEU A 114 -0.92 -11.10 3.82
CA LEU A 114 -2.09 -11.06 4.69
C LEU A 114 -1.71 -10.66 6.11
N ALA A 115 -0.61 -11.19 6.62
CA ALA A 115 -0.18 -10.87 7.98
C ALA A 115 0.12 -9.38 8.12
N LYS A 116 0.79 -8.80 7.14
CA LYS A 116 1.14 -7.38 7.21
C LYS A 116 -0.07 -6.48 7.01
N VAL A 117 -0.96 -6.85 6.10
CA VAL A 117 -2.20 -6.08 5.90
C VAL A 117 -3.02 -6.09 7.18
N ARG A 118 -3.19 -7.24 7.80
CA ARG A 118 -3.95 -7.34 9.04
C ARG A 118 -3.29 -6.57 10.17
N SER A 119 -1.96 -6.67 10.26
CA SER A 119 -1.22 -5.95 11.28
C SER A 119 -1.47 -4.44 11.19
N VAL A 120 -1.49 -3.91 9.98
CA VAL A 120 -1.70 -2.48 9.78
C VAL A 120 -3.17 -2.10 10.01
N LEU A 121 -4.10 -2.85 9.44
CA LEU A 121 -5.53 -2.48 9.51
C LEU A 121 -6.17 -2.80 10.84
N ASP A 122 -5.68 -3.84 11.53
CA ASP A 122 -6.21 -4.21 12.84
C ASP A 122 -5.47 -3.52 13.97
N SER A 123 -4.53 -2.65 13.62
CA SER A 123 -3.75 -1.91 14.59
C SER A 123 -4.63 -0.79 15.17
N VAL A 124 -5.56 -1.18 16.01
CA VAL A 124 -6.45 -0.22 16.65
C VAL A 124 -5.63 0.56 17.66
N PRO A 125 -5.80 1.87 17.73
CA PRO A 125 -5.10 2.66 18.72
C PRO A 125 -5.33 2.09 20.11
N VAL A 126 -4.27 1.80 20.80
CA VAL A 126 -4.35 1.17 22.11
C VAL A 126 -5.15 2.02 23.10
N GLU A 127 -5.01 3.31 22.94
CA GLU A 127 -5.70 4.25 23.82
C GLU A 127 -7.22 4.07 23.78
N VAL A 128 -7.74 3.50 22.71
CA VAL A 128 -9.18 3.26 22.60
C VAL A 128 -9.62 2.24 23.63
N ALA A 129 -8.73 1.38 24.06
CA ALA A 129 -9.02 0.37 25.06
C ALA A 129 -9.10 0.94 26.47
N GLN A 130 -8.72 2.16 26.63
CA GLN A 130 -8.70 2.78 27.98
C GLN A 130 -10.06 3.00 28.58
#